data_ef3158e976943e13b46192c12b1e53d6
#
_entry.id   ef3158e976943e13b46192c12b1e53d6
#
_cell.length_a   1.000
_cell.length_b   1.000
_cell.length_c   1.000
_cell.angle_alpha   90.00
_cell.angle_beta   90.00
_cell.angle_gamma   90.00
#
_symmetry.space_group_name_H-M   'P 1'
#
loop_
_entity.id
_entity.type
_entity.pdbx_description
1 polymer ?
#
loop_
_entity_poly.entity_id
_entity_poly.type
_entity_poly.pdbx_seq_one_letter_code
_entity_poly.pdbx_strand_id
1 'polypeptide(L)'
;MPMTGPSFARLWPAVIAMCAAVAASNILVQYPFQHFGLGELLTYGAFTYPVAFLVNDLTNRRFGPAAARKVVYAGFVLGVLMSIWLATPRIAIASGSAFLIAQLMDITVFNRLRQKTWWKAPFAAAMFGSVVDTILFFSIAFAASFAWIDAITGLPDSSLAEPTAFLGLGMPLWASLATGDFFVKVVMGTLMLVPYGAILAIFAPALYAPDRAASKQH
;
A
#
# COMPACT_ATOMS: atom_id res chain seq x y z
N MET A 1 14.10 5.95 31.55
CA MET A 1 14.88 4.91 30.83
C MET A 1 14.66 5.10 29.33
N PRO A 2 15.69 5.27 28.51
CA PRO A 2 15.52 5.30 27.08
C PRO A 2 15.02 3.92 26.62
N MET A 3 13.80 3.86 26.08
CA MET A 3 13.28 2.65 25.46
C MET A 3 14.12 2.40 24.20
N THR A 4 15.12 1.56 24.33
CA THR A 4 15.86 1.06 23.17
C THR A 4 14.87 0.33 22.28
N GLY A 5 14.60 0.90 21.10
CA GLY A 5 13.73 0.26 20.12
C GLY A 5 14.25 -1.14 19.78
N PRO A 6 13.41 -2.01 19.22
CA PRO A 6 13.81 -3.38 18.88
C PRO A 6 15.09 -3.34 18.06
N SER A 7 16.05 -4.22 18.41
CA SER A 7 17.29 -4.33 17.67
C SER A 7 16.98 -4.67 16.21
N PHE A 8 17.75 -4.18 15.26
CA PHE A 8 17.58 -4.43 13.82
C PHE A 8 17.48 -5.94 13.53
N ALA A 9 18.21 -6.77 14.33
CA ALA A 9 18.15 -8.22 14.26
C ALA A 9 16.76 -8.83 14.49
N ARG A 10 15.82 -8.11 15.09
CA ARG A 10 14.44 -8.58 15.27
C ARG A 10 13.49 -8.12 14.15
N LEU A 11 13.92 -7.17 13.34
CA LEU A 11 13.10 -6.60 12.27
C LEU A 11 13.37 -7.24 10.89
N TRP A 12 14.49 -8.00 10.75
CA TRP A 12 14.88 -8.54 9.46
C TRP A 12 13.78 -9.39 8.75
N PRO A 13 12.95 -10.21 9.46
CA PRO A 13 11.88 -10.93 8.77
C PRO A 13 10.84 -9.99 8.15
N ALA A 14 10.48 -8.92 8.87
CA ALA A 14 9.56 -7.91 8.35
C ALA A 14 10.17 -7.11 7.20
N VAL A 15 11.47 -6.80 7.26
CA VAL A 15 12.20 -6.16 6.15
C VAL A 15 12.21 -7.05 4.92
N ILE A 16 12.52 -8.34 5.05
CA ILE A 16 12.49 -9.29 3.92
C ILE A 16 11.09 -9.41 3.35
N ALA A 17 10.07 -9.56 4.20
CA ALA A 17 8.68 -9.66 3.74
C ALA A 17 8.23 -8.40 3.00
N MET A 18 8.59 -7.20 3.49
CA MET A 18 8.32 -5.93 2.82
C MET A 18 9.05 -5.84 1.48
N CYS A 19 10.33 -6.15 1.45
CA CYS A 19 11.12 -6.14 0.22
C CYS A 19 10.59 -7.15 -0.82
N ALA A 20 10.19 -8.34 -0.39
CA ALA A 20 9.59 -9.35 -1.26
C ALA A 20 8.23 -8.88 -1.82
N ALA A 21 7.36 -8.28 -0.98
CA ALA A 21 6.08 -7.73 -1.43
C ALA A 21 6.28 -6.59 -2.43
N VAL A 22 7.21 -5.67 -2.17
CA VAL A 22 7.53 -4.56 -3.07
C VAL A 22 8.11 -5.07 -4.38
N ALA A 23 9.05 -6.01 -4.34
CA ALA A 23 9.64 -6.60 -5.54
C ALA A 23 8.60 -7.32 -6.40
N ALA A 24 7.76 -8.16 -5.77
CA ALA A 24 6.66 -8.83 -6.45
C ALA A 24 5.70 -7.83 -7.10
N SER A 25 5.31 -6.77 -6.39
CA SER A 25 4.41 -5.74 -6.93
C SER A 25 5.02 -4.98 -8.11
N ASN A 26 6.31 -4.59 -8.05
CA ASN A 26 6.99 -3.91 -9.15
C ASN A 26 7.13 -4.78 -10.41
N ILE A 27 7.28 -6.09 -10.24
CA ILE A 27 7.30 -7.03 -11.37
C ILE A 27 5.88 -7.26 -11.90
N LEU A 28 4.94 -7.57 -11.02
CA LEU A 28 3.59 -7.98 -11.39
C LEU A 28 2.71 -6.84 -11.93
N VAL A 29 3.05 -5.59 -11.62
CA VAL A 29 2.36 -4.42 -12.20
C VAL A 29 2.56 -4.33 -13.73
N GLN A 30 3.58 -4.96 -14.27
CA GLN A 30 3.84 -5.00 -15.72
C GLN A 30 2.98 -6.02 -16.46
N TYR A 31 2.26 -6.89 -15.75
CA TYR A 31 1.42 -7.94 -16.33
C TYR A 31 -0.06 -7.60 -16.16
N PRO A 32 -0.78 -7.29 -17.27
CA PRO A 32 -2.21 -7.05 -17.24
C PRO A 32 -3.00 -8.26 -16.74
N PHE A 33 -4.02 -8.03 -15.94
CA PHE A 33 -4.90 -9.09 -15.45
C PHE A 33 -5.99 -9.38 -16.48
N GLN A 34 -5.71 -10.25 -17.43
CA GLN A 34 -6.57 -10.52 -18.59
C GLN A 34 -7.87 -11.28 -18.31
N HIS A 35 -8.09 -11.73 -17.07
CA HIS A 35 -9.30 -12.44 -16.71
C HIS A 35 -10.49 -11.49 -16.58
N PHE A 36 -11.67 -12.00 -16.92
CA PHE A 36 -12.94 -11.25 -16.82
C PHE A 36 -13.02 -9.95 -17.63
N GLY A 37 -12.17 -9.79 -18.65
CA GLY A 37 -12.12 -8.54 -19.43
C GLY A 37 -11.51 -7.34 -18.70
N LEU A 38 -10.79 -7.56 -17.59
CA LEU A 38 -10.23 -6.50 -16.76
C LEU A 38 -8.78 -6.13 -17.11
N GLY A 39 -8.22 -6.68 -18.18
CA GLY A 39 -6.81 -6.49 -18.54
C GLY A 39 -6.43 -5.05 -18.88
N GLU A 40 -7.36 -4.23 -19.31
CA GLU A 40 -7.13 -2.79 -19.54
C GLU A 40 -7.25 -1.94 -18.26
N LEU A 41 -7.86 -2.49 -17.22
CA LEU A 41 -8.14 -1.77 -15.96
C LEU A 41 -7.22 -2.18 -14.82
N LEU A 42 -6.72 -3.42 -14.84
CA LEU A 42 -6.02 -4.01 -13.72
C LEU A 42 -4.75 -4.75 -14.12
N THR A 43 -3.79 -4.74 -13.23
CA THR A 43 -2.58 -5.58 -13.31
C THR A 43 -2.50 -6.54 -12.14
N TYR A 44 -1.70 -7.59 -12.24
CA TYR A 44 -1.45 -8.49 -11.11
C TYR A 44 -0.82 -7.79 -9.90
N GLY A 45 -0.16 -6.64 -10.11
CA GLY A 45 0.38 -5.80 -9.04
C GLY A 45 -0.69 -5.31 -8.06
N ALA A 46 -1.91 -5.05 -8.53
CA ALA A 46 -3.02 -4.61 -7.67
C ALA A 46 -3.37 -5.62 -6.57
N PHE A 47 -3.12 -6.91 -6.78
CA PHE A 47 -3.38 -7.97 -5.82
C PHE A 47 -2.22 -8.20 -4.84
N THR A 48 -0.99 -7.86 -5.22
CA THR A 48 0.20 -8.08 -4.39
C THR A 48 0.55 -6.87 -3.53
N TYR A 49 0.24 -5.68 -3.99
CA TYR A 49 0.53 -4.44 -3.27
C TYR A 49 -0.07 -4.38 -1.85
N PRO A 50 -1.32 -4.86 -1.58
CA PRO A 50 -1.89 -4.89 -0.24
C PRO A 50 -1.13 -5.75 0.77
N VAL A 51 -0.28 -6.68 0.32
CA VAL A 51 0.61 -7.45 1.19
C VAL A 51 1.63 -6.54 1.89
N ALA A 52 2.09 -5.47 1.25
CA ALA A 52 2.97 -4.49 1.88
C ALA A 52 2.29 -3.78 3.07
N PHE A 53 1.00 -3.45 2.95
CA PHE A 53 0.21 -2.90 4.07
C PHE A 53 0.05 -3.92 5.20
N LEU A 54 -0.22 -5.18 4.88
CA LEU A 54 -0.29 -6.25 5.89
C LEU A 54 1.02 -6.38 6.68
N VAL A 55 2.18 -6.37 6.00
CA VAL A 55 3.50 -6.43 6.65
C VAL A 55 3.72 -5.21 7.54
N ASN A 56 3.33 -4.02 7.06
CA ASN A 56 3.42 -2.77 7.80
C ASN A 56 2.58 -2.83 9.08
N ASP A 57 1.32 -3.24 8.97
CA ASP A 57 0.38 -3.35 10.08
C ASP A 57 0.83 -4.34 11.15
N LEU A 58 1.28 -5.53 10.74
CA LEU A 58 1.82 -6.55 11.65
C LEU A 58 3.08 -6.04 12.37
N THR A 59 3.95 -5.34 11.63
CA THR A 59 5.16 -4.74 12.21
C THR A 59 4.81 -3.64 13.21
N ASN A 60 3.87 -2.77 12.83
CA ASN A 60 3.41 -1.68 13.69
C ASN A 60 2.71 -2.23 14.94
N ARG A 61 1.88 -3.26 14.79
CA ARG A 61 1.21 -3.93 15.92
C ARG A 61 2.20 -4.50 16.92
N ARG A 62 3.22 -5.21 16.41
CA ARG A 62 4.18 -5.95 17.24
C ARG A 62 5.29 -5.06 17.82
N PHE A 63 5.86 -4.19 17.00
CA PHE A 63 7.10 -3.47 17.33
C PHE A 63 6.91 -1.94 17.43
N GLY A 64 5.72 -1.45 17.10
CA GLY A 64 5.38 -0.04 17.16
C GLY A 64 5.78 0.77 15.90
N PRO A 65 5.34 2.05 15.85
CA PRO A 65 5.43 2.88 14.66
C PRO A 65 6.87 3.19 14.23
N ALA A 66 7.82 3.30 15.15
CA ALA A 66 9.22 3.56 14.82
C ALA A 66 9.87 2.39 14.07
N ALA A 67 9.50 1.15 14.42
CA ALA A 67 9.96 -0.06 13.73
C ALA A 67 9.30 -0.19 12.36
N ALA A 68 8.00 0.05 12.26
CA ALA A 68 7.26 0.03 11.00
C ALA A 68 7.85 1.01 9.99
N ARG A 69 8.17 2.24 10.40
CA ARG A 69 8.84 3.22 9.51
C ARG A 69 10.16 2.71 8.94
N LYS A 70 10.98 2.03 9.74
CA LYS A 70 12.26 1.44 9.26
C LYS A 70 12.03 0.39 8.18
N VAL A 71 11.02 -0.45 8.36
CA VAL A 71 10.63 -1.48 7.39
C VAL A 71 10.10 -0.83 6.10
N VAL A 72 9.27 0.19 6.22
CA VAL A 72 8.78 0.97 5.07
C VAL A 72 9.92 1.64 4.31
N TYR A 73 10.88 2.27 4.98
CA TYR A 73 12.03 2.88 4.31
C TYR A 73 12.88 1.84 3.56
N ALA A 74 13.06 0.65 4.11
CA ALA A 74 13.78 -0.42 3.41
C ALA A 74 13.03 -0.84 2.12
N GLY A 75 11.72 -1.04 2.21
CA GLY A 75 10.87 -1.30 1.03
C GLY A 75 10.89 -0.17 0.02
N PHE A 76 10.83 1.08 0.49
CA PHE A 76 10.90 2.27 -0.36
C PHE A 76 12.19 2.35 -1.17
N VAL A 77 13.33 2.16 -0.53
CA VAL A 77 14.64 2.17 -1.22
C VAL A 77 14.69 1.10 -2.29
N LEU A 78 14.27 -0.12 -1.98
CA LEU A 78 14.21 -1.20 -2.97
C LEU A 78 13.23 -0.86 -4.11
N GLY A 79 12.04 -0.35 -3.78
CA GLY A 79 11.02 0.02 -4.77
C GLY A 79 11.52 1.09 -5.74
N VAL A 80 12.18 2.13 -5.24
CA VAL A 80 12.79 3.17 -6.07
C VAL A 80 13.87 2.61 -6.99
N LEU A 81 14.78 1.79 -6.44
CA LEU A 81 15.83 1.15 -7.24
C LEU A 81 15.24 0.28 -8.36
N MET A 82 14.22 -0.51 -8.07
CA MET A 82 13.53 -1.32 -9.09
C MET A 82 12.81 -0.45 -10.11
N SER A 83 12.12 0.60 -9.68
CA SER A 83 11.38 1.49 -10.58
C SER A 83 12.29 2.23 -11.56
N ILE A 84 13.52 2.57 -11.17
CA ILE A 84 14.51 3.17 -12.08
C ILE A 84 14.85 2.23 -13.25
N TRP A 85 14.83 0.92 -13.04
CA TRP A 85 15.13 -0.09 -14.06
C TRP A 85 13.92 -0.55 -14.86
N LEU A 86 12.74 -0.54 -14.24
CA LEU A 86 11.53 -1.19 -14.78
C LEU A 86 10.50 -0.18 -15.31
N ALA A 87 10.61 1.10 -15.01
CA ALA A 87 9.60 2.10 -15.31
C ALA A 87 10.22 3.40 -15.87
N THR A 88 9.36 4.27 -16.40
CA THR A 88 9.76 5.64 -16.76
C THR A 88 10.02 6.47 -15.49
N PRO A 89 10.83 7.54 -15.57
CA PRO A 89 11.08 8.42 -14.43
C PRO A 89 9.80 8.95 -13.78
N ARG A 90 8.80 9.29 -14.58
CA ARG A 90 7.50 9.77 -14.10
C ARG A 90 6.76 8.71 -13.29
N ILE A 91 6.71 7.46 -13.77
CA ILE A 91 6.13 6.34 -13.04
C ILE A 91 6.94 6.02 -11.76
N ALA A 92 8.28 6.10 -11.81
CA ALA A 92 9.12 5.88 -10.64
C ALA A 92 8.87 6.92 -9.55
N ILE A 93 8.75 8.19 -9.90
CA ILE A 93 8.39 9.28 -8.97
C ILE A 93 6.99 9.06 -8.41
N ALA A 94 6.02 8.73 -9.26
CA ALA A 94 4.64 8.49 -8.85
C ALA A 94 4.55 7.33 -7.85
N SER A 95 5.11 6.16 -8.20
CA SER A 95 5.05 4.96 -7.36
C SER A 95 5.83 5.13 -6.05
N GLY A 96 7.02 5.71 -6.09
CA GLY A 96 7.81 5.97 -4.89
C GLY A 96 7.12 6.94 -3.94
N SER A 97 6.59 8.06 -4.46
CA SER A 97 5.88 9.06 -3.65
C SER A 97 4.60 8.49 -3.05
N ALA A 98 3.78 7.81 -3.84
CA ALA A 98 2.55 7.19 -3.41
C ALA A 98 2.82 6.13 -2.33
N PHE A 99 3.74 5.20 -2.58
CA PHE A 99 4.12 4.16 -1.60
C PHE A 99 4.57 4.77 -0.28
N LEU A 100 5.53 5.71 -0.31
CA LEU A 100 6.09 6.26 0.92
C LEU A 100 5.03 7.00 1.75
N ILE A 101 4.28 7.90 1.11
CA ILE A 101 3.29 8.73 1.80
C ILE A 101 2.14 7.87 2.33
N ALA A 102 1.62 6.95 1.51
CA ALA A 102 0.53 6.06 1.91
C ALA A 102 0.93 5.15 3.08
N GLN A 103 2.11 4.56 3.04
CA GLN A 103 2.60 3.67 4.11
C GLN A 103 2.89 4.42 5.42
N LEU A 104 3.43 5.64 5.36
CA LEU A 104 3.62 6.46 6.55
C LEU A 104 2.30 6.95 7.15
N MET A 105 1.32 7.25 6.28
CA MET A 105 -0.02 7.62 6.70
C MET A 105 -0.74 6.44 7.34
N ASP A 106 -0.63 5.25 6.75
CA ASP A 106 -1.12 3.99 7.31
C ASP A 106 -0.61 3.77 8.73
N ILE A 107 0.71 3.88 8.97
CA ILE A 107 1.31 3.79 10.31
C ILE A 107 0.65 4.78 11.28
N THR A 108 0.38 5.98 10.83
CA THR A 108 -0.17 7.05 11.67
C THR A 108 -1.64 6.77 12.05
N VAL A 109 -2.46 6.39 11.07
CA VAL A 109 -3.87 6.01 11.28
C VAL A 109 -3.97 4.76 12.16
N PHE A 110 -3.18 3.72 11.82
CA PHE A 110 -3.13 2.49 12.60
C PHE A 110 -2.79 2.76 14.07
N ASN A 111 -1.75 3.58 14.32
CA ASN A 111 -1.31 3.86 15.68
C ASN A 111 -2.36 4.60 16.51
N ARG A 112 -3.17 5.47 15.90
CA ARG A 112 -4.29 6.14 16.56
C ARG A 112 -5.40 5.17 16.96
N LEU A 113 -5.59 4.11 16.18
CA LEU A 113 -6.68 3.14 16.35
C LEU A 113 -6.24 1.81 16.99
N ARG A 114 -4.95 1.62 17.26
CA ARG A 114 -4.38 0.33 17.72
C ARG A 114 -4.97 -0.20 19.02
N GLN A 115 -5.55 0.68 19.86
CA GLN A 115 -6.22 0.31 21.12
C GLN A 115 -7.67 -0.11 20.91
N LYS A 116 -8.20 0.03 19.70
CA LYS A 116 -9.56 -0.41 19.36
C LYS A 116 -9.57 -1.91 19.03
N THR A 117 -10.74 -2.42 18.66
CA THR A 117 -10.92 -3.80 18.19
C THR A 117 -9.86 -4.16 17.14
N TRP A 118 -9.40 -5.40 17.16
CA TRP A 118 -8.26 -5.90 16.40
C TRP A 118 -8.27 -5.56 14.89
N TRP A 119 -9.45 -5.54 14.27
CA TRP A 119 -9.62 -5.30 12.84
C TRP A 119 -9.76 -3.82 12.45
N LYS A 120 -10.21 -2.94 13.39
CA LYS A 120 -10.49 -1.53 13.07
C LYS A 120 -9.24 -0.75 12.68
N ALA A 121 -8.12 -1.01 13.34
CA ALA A 121 -6.88 -0.32 13.04
C ALA A 121 -6.36 -0.67 11.64
N PRO A 122 -6.14 -1.96 11.27
CA PRO A 122 -5.66 -2.30 9.93
C PRO A 122 -6.67 -1.92 8.83
N PHE A 123 -7.96 -2.10 9.07
CA PHE A 123 -8.97 -1.74 8.06
C PHE A 123 -8.95 -0.24 7.76
N ALA A 124 -9.04 0.62 8.78
CA ALA A 124 -9.04 2.06 8.58
C ALA A 124 -7.69 2.54 7.98
N ALA A 125 -6.58 2.02 8.45
CA ALA A 125 -5.26 2.36 7.95
C ALA A 125 -5.13 2.01 6.46
N ALA A 126 -5.52 0.79 6.07
CA ALA A 126 -5.51 0.35 4.67
C ALA A 126 -6.45 1.21 3.79
N MET A 127 -7.64 1.59 4.28
CA MET A 127 -8.55 2.45 3.51
C MET A 127 -7.96 3.84 3.27
N PHE A 128 -7.46 4.50 4.31
CA PHE A 128 -6.83 5.81 4.17
C PHE A 128 -5.57 5.74 3.32
N GLY A 129 -4.72 4.72 3.54
CA GLY A 129 -3.53 4.47 2.73
C GLY A 129 -3.87 4.27 1.27
N SER A 130 -4.89 3.47 0.95
CA SER A 130 -5.33 3.22 -0.44
C SER A 130 -5.84 4.47 -1.14
N VAL A 131 -6.62 5.32 -0.45
CA VAL A 131 -7.08 6.61 -1.02
C VAL A 131 -5.89 7.48 -1.39
N VAL A 132 -4.94 7.65 -0.47
CA VAL A 132 -3.76 8.50 -0.68
C VAL A 132 -2.86 7.94 -1.77
N ASP A 133 -2.62 6.63 -1.75
CA ASP A 133 -1.82 5.94 -2.76
C ASP A 133 -2.41 6.10 -4.17
N THR A 134 -3.70 5.82 -4.33
CA THR A 134 -4.37 5.91 -5.61
C THR A 134 -4.37 7.35 -6.15
N ILE A 135 -4.70 8.35 -5.31
CA ILE A 135 -4.71 9.75 -5.74
C ILE A 135 -3.29 10.18 -6.16
N LEU A 136 -2.29 9.92 -5.35
CA LEU A 136 -0.92 10.33 -5.63
C LEU A 136 -0.36 9.63 -6.86
N PHE A 137 -0.50 8.30 -6.92
CA PHE A 137 0.04 7.53 -8.04
C PHE A 137 -0.57 7.96 -9.36
N PHE A 138 -1.89 7.89 -9.50
CA PHE A 138 -2.54 8.17 -10.78
C PHE A 138 -2.45 9.64 -11.20
N SER A 139 -2.49 10.57 -10.25
CA SER A 139 -2.31 11.98 -10.58
C SER A 139 -0.91 12.26 -11.13
N ILE A 140 0.15 11.81 -10.43
CA ILE A 140 1.53 12.07 -10.86
C ILE A 140 1.84 11.28 -12.13
N ALA A 141 1.43 10.02 -12.20
CA ALA A 141 1.75 9.15 -13.33
C ALA A 141 1.06 9.59 -14.64
N PHE A 142 -0.20 10.06 -14.58
CA PHE A 142 -1.03 10.15 -15.78
C PHE A 142 -1.81 11.45 -15.96
N ALA A 143 -1.90 12.35 -14.96
CA ALA A 143 -2.58 13.63 -15.19
C ALA A 143 -1.70 14.59 -15.98
N ALA A 144 -2.32 15.31 -16.94
CA ALA A 144 -1.60 16.25 -17.79
C ALA A 144 -0.84 17.37 -17.04
N SER A 145 -1.28 17.70 -15.81
CA SER A 145 -0.58 18.66 -14.94
C SER A 145 0.85 18.25 -14.57
N PHE A 146 1.22 16.98 -14.72
CA PHE A 146 2.55 16.45 -14.46
C PHE A 146 3.34 16.08 -15.73
N ALA A 147 2.86 16.41 -16.93
CA ALA A 147 3.53 16.17 -18.21
C ALA A 147 4.93 16.81 -18.30
N TRP A 148 5.17 17.87 -17.51
CA TRP A 148 6.47 18.52 -17.41
C TRP A 148 7.59 17.58 -16.97
N ILE A 149 7.29 16.49 -16.23
CA ILE A 149 8.28 15.48 -15.82
C ILE A 149 8.80 14.74 -17.06
N ASP A 150 7.90 14.35 -17.96
CA ASP A 150 8.28 13.69 -19.22
C ASP A 150 9.11 14.64 -20.09
N ALA A 151 8.69 15.90 -20.19
CA ALA A 151 9.41 16.93 -20.96
C ALA A 151 10.86 17.13 -20.46
N ILE A 152 11.08 17.21 -19.13
CA ILE A 152 12.43 17.37 -18.56
C ILE A 152 13.29 16.13 -18.82
N THR A 153 12.68 14.92 -18.82
CA THR A 153 13.40 13.67 -19.04
C THR A 153 13.55 13.31 -20.53
N GLY A 154 13.03 14.14 -21.43
CA GLY A 154 13.11 13.95 -22.88
C GLY A 154 12.25 12.79 -23.40
N LEU A 155 11.24 12.42 -22.65
CA LEU A 155 10.29 11.36 -23.01
C LEU A 155 8.99 11.93 -23.58
N PRO A 156 8.28 11.15 -24.42
CA PRO A 156 6.93 11.52 -24.87
C PRO A 156 5.98 11.67 -23.68
N ASP A 157 5.01 12.59 -23.80
CA ASP A 157 3.97 12.79 -22.78
C ASP A 157 3.16 11.50 -22.58
N SER A 158 3.20 10.96 -21.38
CA SER A 158 2.49 9.73 -20.97
C SER A 158 1.14 10.00 -20.31
N SER A 159 0.60 11.23 -20.45
CA SER A 159 -0.69 11.60 -19.85
C SER A 159 -1.85 10.85 -20.51
N LEU A 160 -2.78 10.37 -19.68
CA LEU A 160 -4.00 9.67 -20.09
C LEU A 160 -5.22 10.60 -19.89
N ALA A 161 -5.19 11.77 -20.54
CA ALA A 161 -6.22 12.80 -20.37
C ALA A 161 -7.45 12.59 -21.27
N GLU A 162 -7.43 11.61 -22.17
CA GLU A 162 -8.53 11.35 -23.09
C GLU A 162 -9.83 11.04 -22.34
N PRO A 163 -10.95 11.64 -22.78
CA PRO A 163 -12.25 11.38 -22.15
C PRO A 163 -12.69 9.92 -22.38
N THR A 164 -13.08 9.24 -21.33
CA THR A 164 -13.69 7.91 -21.42
C THR A 164 -15.02 7.88 -20.67
N ALA A 165 -15.94 7.04 -21.13
CA ALA A 165 -17.20 6.80 -20.44
C ALA A 165 -17.01 5.69 -19.41
N PHE A 166 -16.94 6.05 -18.12
CA PHE A 166 -16.90 5.10 -17.03
C PHE A 166 -18.17 5.26 -16.17
N LEU A 167 -18.95 4.19 -16.05
CA LEU A 167 -20.25 4.18 -15.35
C LEU A 167 -21.22 5.30 -15.83
N GLY A 168 -21.16 5.66 -17.10
CA GLY A 168 -22.00 6.74 -17.67
C GLY A 168 -21.51 8.16 -17.39
N LEU A 169 -20.38 8.34 -16.72
CA LEU A 169 -19.73 9.62 -16.46
C LEU A 169 -18.55 9.82 -17.42
N GLY A 170 -18.50 10.97 -18.10
CA GLY A 170 -17.33 11.39 -18.88
C GLY A 170 -16.21 11.83 -17.93
N MET A 171 -15.13 11.05 -17.85
CA MET A 171 -13.95 11.40 -17.05
C MET A 171 -12.66 11.07 -17.82
N PRO A 172 -11.50 11.66 -17.46
CA PRO A 172 -10.23 11.28 -18.05
C PRO A 172 -9.92 9.79 -17.81
N LEU A 173 -9.30 9.14 -18.77
CA LEU A 173 -8.97 7.71 -18.70
C LEU A 173 -8.19 7.37 -17.41
N TRP A 174 -7.22 8.20 -17.01
CA TRP A 174 -6.48 7.96 -15.77
C TRP A 174 -7.38 7.93 -14.52
N ALA A 175 -8.46 8.72 -14.49
CA ALA A 175 -9.37 8.74 -13.35
C ALA A 175 -10.25 7.48 -13.29
N SER A 176 -10.63 6.92 -14.45
CA SER A 176 -11.34 5.63 -14.50
C SER A 176 -10.46 4.49 -14.03
N LEU A 177 -9.18 4.46 -14.44
CA LEU A 177 -8.20 3.50 -13.98
C LEU A 177 -7.95 3.62 -12.46
N ALA A 178 -7.81 4.85 -11.95
CA ALA A 178 -7.69 5.14 -10.53
C ALA A 178 -8.87 4.60 -9.72
N THR A 179 -10.08 4.76 -10.25
CA THR A 179 -11.29 4.27 -9.61
C THR A 179 -11.31 2.74 -9.55
N GLY A 180 -10.95 2.07 -10.64
CA GLY A 180 -10.84 0.60 -10.70
C GLY A 180 -9.80 0.07 -9.72
N ASP A 181 -8.60 0.66 -9.70
CA ASP A 181 -7.52 0.32 -8.77
C ASP A 181 -7.95 0.50 -7.31
N PHE A 182 -8.62 1.60 -6.98
CA PHE A 182 -9.12 1.86 -5.63
C PHE A 182 -10.11 0.79 -5.18
N PHE A 183 -11.07 0.39 -6.03
CA PHE A 183 -12.03 -0.67 -5.69
C PHE A 183 -11.31 -2.00 -5.40
N VAL A 184 -10.32 -2.37 -6.19
CA VAL A 184 -9.53 -3.58 -5.93
C VAL A 184 -8.77 -3.47 -4.61
N LYS A 185 -8.17 -2.32 -4.32
CA LYS A 185 -7.48 -2.08 -3.04
C LYS A 185 -8.43 -2.20 -1.84
N VAL A 186 -9.66 -1.70 -1.94
CA VAL A 186 -10.68 -1.85 -0.90
C VAL A 186 -11.03 -3.32 -0.66
N VAL A 187 -11.27 -4.08 -1.72
CA VAL A 187 -11.57 -5.52 -1.64
C VAL A 187 -10.38 -6.27 -1.04
N MET A 188 -9.19 -6.06 -1.57
CA MET A 188 -7.98 -6.73 -1.11
C MET A 188 -7.59 -6.33 0.32
N GLY A 189 -7.73 -5.05 0.69
CA GLY A 189 -7.51 -4.58 2.07
C GLY A 189 -8.47 -5.23 3.06
N THR A 190 -9.72 -5.46 2.66
CA THR A 190 -10.70 -6.20 3.45
C THR A 190 -10.33 -7.68 3.57
N LEU A 191 -9.92 -8.32 2.47
CA LEU A 191 -9.48 -9.71 2.46
C LEU A 191 -8.21 -9.93 3.30
N MET A 192 -7.30 -8.96 3.34
CA MET A 192 -6.08 -9.02 4.15
C MET A 192 -6.35 -9.02 5.67
N LEU A 193 -7.55 -8.67 6.12
CA LEU A 193 -7.94 -8.87 7.52
C LEU A 193 -7.95 -10.35 7.94
N VAL A 194 -8.19 -11.26 7.00
CA VAL A 194 -8.21 -12.70 7.28
C VAL A 194 -6.80 -13.20 7.70
N PRO A 195 -5.75 -13.07 6.86
CA PRO A 195 -4.40 -13.46 7.28
C PRO A 195 -3.90 -12.62 8.46
N TYR A 196 -4.25 -11.33 8.54
CA TYR A 196 -3.89 -10.50 9.68
C TYR A 196 -4.46 -11.07 10.99
N GLY A 197 -5.76 -11.38 11.03
CA GLY A 197 -6.42 -11.96 12.20
C GLY A 197 -5.88 -13.35 12.56
N ALA A 198 -5.61 -14.21 11.57
CA ALA A 198 -5.02 -15.53 11.76
C ALA A 198 -3.62 -15.43 12.41
N ILE A 199 -2.77 -14.54 11.91
CA ILE A 199 -1.43 -14.32 12.47
C ILE A 199 -1.52 -13.79 13.90
N LEU A 200 -2.44 -12.86 14.19
CA LEU A 200 -2.65 -12.37 15.55
C LEU A 200 -3.15 -13.46 16.49
N ALA A 201 -4.07 -14.31 16.06
CA ALA A 201 -4.61 -15.40 16.87
C ALA A 201 -3.52 -16.41 17.27
N ILE A 202 -2.55 -16.65 16.39
CA ILE A 202 -1.45 -17.60 16.62
C ILE A 202 -0.34 -16.96 17.47
N PHE A 203 0.13 -15.76 17.12
CA PHE A 203 1.34 -15.18 17.68
C PHE A 203 1.08 -14.16 18.80
N ALA A 204 -0.14 -13.64 18.93
CA ALA A 204 -0.51 -12.66 19.94
C ALA A 204 -1.98 -12.76 20.36
N PRO A 205 -2.43 -13.90 20.90
CA PRO A 205 -3.85 -14.14 21.21
C PRO A 205 -4.43 -13.10 22.18
N ALA A 206 -3.64 -12.55 23.09
CA ALA A 206 -4.07 -11.47 23.99
C ALA A 206 -4.41 -10.16 23.25
N LEU A 207 -3.83 -9.92 22.07
CA LEU A 207 -4.12 -8.74 21.23
C LEU A 207 -5.31 -8.98 20.31
N TYR A 208 -5.65 -10.25 20.04
CA TYR A 208 -6.79 -10.62 19.21
C TYR A 208 -8.13 -10.52 19.96
N ALA A 209 -8.16 -10.82 21.27
CA ALA A 209 -9.37 -10.85 22.09
C ALA A 209 -9.30 -9.86 23.28
N PRO A 210 -9.23 -8.53 23.06
CA PRO A 210 -9.13 -7.56 24.14
C PRO A 210 -10.36 -7.56 25.07
N ASP A 211 -11.55 -7.90 24.56
CA ASP A 211 -12.81 -7.81 25.33
C ASP A 211 -13.03 -9.00 26.29
N ARG A 212 -12.31 -10.12 26.13
CA ARG A 212 -12.45 -11.26 27.06
C ARG A 212 -11.76 -11.03 28.42
N ALA A 213 -10.81 -10.12 28.50
CA ALA A 213 -10.12 -9.79 29.75
C ALA A 213 -10.96 -8.87 30.65
N ALA A 214 -11.81 -8.02 30.05
CA ALA A 214 -12.66 -7.11 30.80
C ALA A 214 -13.86 -7.82 31.47
N SER A 215 -14.36 -8.93 30.91
CA SER A 215 -15.52 -9.65 31.44
C SER A 215 -15.22 -10.58 32.63
N LYS A 216 -13.95 -10.73 33.03
CA LYS A 216 -13.56 -11.56 34.19
C LYS A 216 -13.27 -10.74 35.46
N GLN A 217 -13.50 -9.43 35.42
CA GLN A 217 -13.31 -8.53 36.58
C GLN A 217 -14.61 -7.98 37.17
N HIS A 218 -15.76 -8.61 36.86
CA HIS A 218 -17.06 -8.33 37.52
C HIS A 218 -17.60 -9.58 38.17
#